data_4dc2d3902c614d6959b062c14c81d684
#
_entry.id   4dc2d3902c614d6959b062c14c81d684
#
_cell.length_a   1.000
_cell.length_b   1.000
_cell.length_c   1.000
_cell.angle_alpha   90.00
_cell.angle_beta   90.00
_cell.angle_gamma   90.00
#
_symmetry.space_group_name_H-M   'P 1'
#
loop_
_entity.id
_entity.type
_entity.pdbx_description
1 polymer ?
#
loop_
_entity_poly.entity_id
_entity_poly.type
_entity_poly.pdbx_seq_one_letter_code
_entity_poly.pdbx_strand_id
1 'polypeptide(L)'
;MSLRTTQTIHGSYLMPSPGHASVADAMHPGIITCDAEATLTEVARTMATHHVHSVAVLSLARGSGPSEEAEIWGIVSDLDLISAGIRGGPERPAADLAHQPPLIVEPTLPLREAGELMVAHGAPHALVVEPATNRPVGMLSTLDIVGILAWGEA
;
A
#
# COMPACT_ATOMS: atom_id res chain seq x y z
N MET A 1 15.19 -22.37 28.23
CA MET A 1 14.40 -21.27 28.78
C MET A 1 13.31 -20.96 27.76
N SER A 2 12.08 -21.38 28.01
CA SER A 2 10.97 -21.20 27.07
C SER A 2 10.37 -19.82 27.29
N LEU A 3 10.50 -18.93 26.33
CA LEU A 3 9.78 -17.65 26.34
C LEU A 3 8.31 -17.95 26.02
N ARG A 4 7.49 -17.96 27.05
CA ARG A 4 6.05 -17.93 26.89
C ARG A 4 5.67 -16.54 26.39
N THR A 5 5.45 -16.44 25.06
CA THR A 5 4.82 -15.27 24.49
C THR A 5 3.37 -15.25 24.97
N THR A 6 3.05 -14.29 25.82
CA THR A 6 1.67 -14.05 26.24
C THR A 6 0.89 -13.56 25.01
N GLN A 7 0.10 -14.42 24.42
CA GLN A 7 -0.86 -14.00 23.40
C GLN A 7 -1.92 -13.15 24.08
N THR A 8 -1.92 -11.88 23.76
CA THR A 8 -3.05 -11.01 24.09
C THR A 8 -4.13 -11.30 23.08
N ILE A 9 -5.13 -12.09 23.48
CA ILE A 9 -6.30 -12.38 22.67
C ILE A 9 -7.16 -11.10 22.66
N HIS A 10 -7.02 -10.30 21.63
CA HIS A 10 -7.98 -9.25 21.31
C HIS A 10 -9.00 -9.81 20.32
N GLY A 11 -10.17 -10.21 20.86
CA GLY A 11 -11.35 -10.58 20.10
C GLY A 11 -11.14 -11.72 19.09
N SER A 12 -12.10 -12.58 18.97
CA SER A 12 -12.13 -13.82 18.19
C SER A 12 -11.90 -13.66 16.66
N TYR A 13 -10.84 -12.99 16.26
CA TYR A 13 -10.38 -12.99 14.88
C TYR A 13 -9.17 -13.90 14.79
N LEU A 14 -9.42 -15.16 14.49
CA LEU A 14 -8.39 -16.09 14.03
C LEU A 14 -7.88 -15.54 12.69
N MET A 15 -6.59 -15.21 12.61
CA MET A 15 -5.99 -14.89 11.33
C MET A 15 -6.08 -16.13 10.43
N PRO A 16 -6.62 -16.00 9.20
CA PRO A 16 -6.68 -17.13 8.28
C PRO A 16 -5.28 -17.64 7.94
N SER A 17 -5.17 -18.93 7.66
CA SER A 17 -3.91 -19.51 7.20
C SER A 17 -3.46 -18.88 5.88
N PRO A 18 -2.15 -18.92 5.60
CA PRO A 18 -1.63 -18.40 4.33
C PRO A 18 -2.31 -18.99 3.09
N GLY A 19 -2.77 -20.24 3.17
CA GLY A 19 -3.46 -20.92 2.06
C GLY A 19 -4.92 -20.49 1.87
N HIS A 20 -5.54 -19.85 2.85
CA HIS A 20 -6.96 -19.47 2.82
C HIS A 20 -7.19 -17.95 2.93
N ALA A 21 -6.13 -17.18 3.20
CA ALA A 21 -6.23 -15.73 3.31
C ALA A 21 -6.50 -15.08 1.95
N SER A 22 -7.34 -14.03 1.98
CA SER A 22 -7.53 -13.10 0.87
C SER A 22 -6.74 -11.81 1.09
N VAL A 23 -6.66 -10.98 0.06
CA VAL A 23 -6.09 -9.63 0.16
C VAL A 23 -6.79 -8.83 1.26
N ALA A 24 -8.14 -8.91 1.34
CA ALA A 24 -8.91 -8.21 2.36
C ALA A 24 -8.53 -8.59 3.80
N ASP A 25 -8.10 -9.82 4.03
CA ASP A 25 -7.68 -10.30 5.36
C ASP A 25 -6.34 -9.69 5.81
N ALA A 26 -5.47 -9.32 4.89
CA ALA A 26 -4.12 -8.84 5.17
C ALA A 26 -3.96 -7.34 4.97
N MET A 27 -4.72 -6.70 4.09
CA MET A 27 -4.55 -5.30 3.73
C MET A 27 -4.78 -4.35 4.90
N HIS A 28 -4.15 -3.17 4.83
CA HIS A 28 -4.54 -2.03 5.64
C HIS A 28 -5.74 -1.34 4.98
N PRO A 29 -6.86 -1.17 5.71
CA PRO A 29 -8.02 -0.46 5.17
C PRO A 29 -7.72 1.05 5.09
N GLY A 30 -8.31 1.70 4.10
CA GLY A 30 -8.08 3.11 3.84
C GLY A 30 -6.79 3.39 3.08
N ILE A 31 -6.67 4.60 2.59
CA ILE A 31 -5.53 5.04 1.77
C ILE A 31 -5.08 6.40 2.23
N ILE A 32 -3.78 6.54 2.44
CA ILE A 32 -3.12 7.83 2.64
C ILE A 32 -2.68 8.33 1.27
N THR A 33 -3.05 9.54 0.94
CA THR A 33 -2.80 10.15 -0.37
C THR A 33 -1.98 11.43 -0.25
N CYS A 34 -1.32 11.79 -1.32
CA CYS A 34 -0.71 13.11 -1.50
C CYS A 34 -1.00 13.65 -2.90
N ASP A 35 -0.83 14.95 -3.06
CA ASP A 35 -0.97 15.60 -4.37
C ASP A 35 0.23 15.25 -5.28
N ALA A 36 -0.01 15.27 -6.59
CA ALA A 36 1.03 15.03 -7.58
C ALA A 36 2.22 15.99 -7.46
N GLU A 37 1.94 17.24 -7.07
CA GLU A 37 2.94 18.29 -6.90
C GLU A 37 3.55 18.35 -5.49
N ALA A 38 3.17 17.44 -4.59
CA ALA A 38 3.73 17.42 -3.24
C ALA A 38 5.25 17.26 -3.29
N THR A 39 5.94 17.99 -2.41
CA THR A 39 7.40 17.92 -2.29
C THR A 39 7.82 16.63 -1.58
N LEU A 40 9.07 16.23 -1.76
CA LEU A 40 9.64 15.10 -1.03
C LEU A 40 9.47 15.26 0.49
N THR A 41 9.70 16.47 1.00
CA THR A 41 9.55 16.77 2.42
C THR A 41 8.10 16.62 2.90
N GLU A 42 7.14 17.08 2.12
CA GLU A 42 5.71 16.92 2.43
C GLU A 42 5.28 15.46 2.45
N VAL A 43 5.72 14.67 1.47
CA VAL A 43 5.45 13.23 1.42
C VAL A 43 6.12 12.52 2.60
N ALA A 44 7.35 12.85 2.91
CA ALA A 44 8.08 12.30 4.06
C ALA A 44 7.36 12.58 5.39
N ARG A 45 6.87 13.80 5.58
CA ARG A 45 6.07 14.16 6.76
C ARG A 45 4.77 13.38 6.84
N THR A 46 4.10 13.21 5.71
CA THR A 46 2.86 12.40 5.64
C THR A 46 3.14 10.96 6.08
N MET A 47 4.19 10.34 5.54
CA MET A 47 4.57 8.98 5.93
C MET A 47 4.92 8.88 7.41
N ALA A 48 5.71 9.81 7.93
CA ALA A 48 6.12 9.82 9.33
C ALA A 48 4.95 10.05 10.28
N THR A 49 4.05 10.96 9.95
CA THR A 49 2.86 11.29 10.76
C THR A 49 1.90 10.10 10.87
N HIS A 50 1.68 9.39 9.77
CA HIS A 50 0.74 8.27 9.71
C HIS A 50 1.39 6.91 9.97
N HIS A 51 2.71 6.86 10.17
CA HIS A 51 3.48 5.62 10.34
C HIS A 51 3.26 4.62 9.19
N VAL A 52 3.27 5.12 7.97
CA VAL A 52 3.09 4.31 6.76
C VAL A 52 4.37 4.29 5.92
N HIS A 53 4.54 3.24 5.13
CA HIS A 53 5.72 3.03 4.28
C HIS A 53 5.47 3.41 2.81
N SER A 54 4.25 3.80 2.49
CA SER A 54 3.86 4.22 1.14
C SER A 54 2.69 5.18 1.17
N VAL A 55 2.60 6.00 0.14
CA VAL A 55 1.53 6.97 -0.06
C VAL A 55 1.07 6.88 -1.51
N ALA A 56 -0.23 6.92 -1.74
CA ALA A 56 -0.79 6.99 -3.07
C ALA A 56 -0.76 8.44 -3.58
N VAL A 57 -0.29 8.61 -4.81
CA VAL A 57 -0.20 9.92 -5.46
C VAL A 57 -1.43 10.12 -6.32
N LEU A 58 -2.14 11.23 -6.09
CA LEU A 58 -3.31 11.59 -6.87
C LEU A 58 -2.91 12.25 -8.19
N SER A 59 -3.51 11.78 -9.28
CA SER A 59 -3.45 12.47 -10.56
C SER A 59 -4.45 13.62 -10.55
N LEU A 60 -4.00 14.80 -10.97
CA LEU A 60 -4.92 15.85 -11.36
C LEU A 60 -5.45 15.51 -12.76
N ALA A 61 -6.43 14.63 -12.84
CA ALA A 61 -7.15 14.41 -14.07
C ALA A 61 -7.89 15.71 -14.42
N ARG A 62 -7.37 16.44 -15.39
CA ARG A 62 -8.09 17.57 -16.03
C ARG A 62 -9.21 17.02 -16.90
N GLY A 63 -10.25 16.51 -16.27
CA GLY A 63 -11.50 16.16 -16.92
C GLY A 63 -12.48 17.32 -16.75
N SER A 64 -12.92 17.90 -17.83
CA SER A 64 -13.97 18.93 -17.84
C SER A 64 -15.34 18.28 -17.57
N GLY A 65 -15.65 17.95 -16.30
CA GLY A 65 -16.92 17.40 -15.88
C GLY A 65 -17.19 17.58 -14.39
N PRO A 66 -18.46 17.58 -13.94
CA PRO A 66 -18.84 17.84 -12.56
C PRO A 66 -18.55 16.67 -11.58
N SER A 67 -17.83 15.66 -12.00
CA SER A 67 -17.37 14.53 -11.18
C SER A 67 -15.89 14.26 -11.45
N GLU A 68 -15.03 15.20 -11.05
CA GLU A 68 -13.59 14.98 -11.01
C GLU A 68 -13.28 14.02 -9.85
N GLU A 69 -13.41 12.70 -10.09
CA GLU A 69 -12.82 11.73 -9.18
C GLU A 69 -11.31 11.73 -9.44
N ALA A 70 -10.57 12.14 -8.44
CA ALA A 70 -9.11 12.08 -8.50
C ALA A 70 -8.67 10.63 -8.67
N GLU A 71 -8.00 10.34 -9.76
CA GLU A 71 -7.41 9.01 -10.01
C GLU A 71 -6.08 8.88 -9.28
N ILE A 72 -5.75 7.66 -8.88
CA ILE A 72 -4.43 7.38 -8.33
C ILE A 72 -3.44 7.23 -9.48
N TRP A 73 -2.45 8.12 -9.51
CA TRP A 73 -1.38 8.14 -10.48
C TRP A 73 -0.38 6.99 -10.26
N GLY A 74 0.03 6.81 -9.02
CA GLY A 74 1.03 5.83 -8.65
C GLY A 74 1.22 5.75 -7.15
N ILE A 75 2.24 5.03 -6.73
CA ILE A 75 2.60 4.82 -5.32
C ILE A 75 4.04 5.26 -5.10
N VAL A 76 4.26 6.09 -4.09
CA VAL A 76 5.59 6.44 -3.57
C VAL A 76 5.86 5.64 -2.32
N SER A 77 6.98 4.92 -2.29
CA SER A 77 7.45 4.20 -1.11
C SER A 77 8.49 5.01 -0.33
N ASP A 78 8.76 4.60 0.91
CA ASP A 78 9.87 5.14 1.70
C ASP A 78 11.21 4.95 1.00
N LEU A 79 11.41 3.83 0.32
CA LEU A 79 12.64 3.58 -0.45
C LEU A 79 12.81 4.58 -1.61
N ASP A 80 11.73 4.98 -2.26
CA ASP A 80 11.74 6.00 -3.31
C ASP A 80 12.22 7.35 -2.76
N LEU A 81 11.72 7.73 -1.57
CA LEU A 81 12.14 8.96 -0.90
C LEU A 81 13.60 8.94 -0.48
N ILE A 82 14.06 7.83 0.08
CA ILE A 82 15.46 7.65 0.48
C ILE A 82 16.36 7.76 -0.74
N SER A 83 16.02 7.07 -1.82
CA SER A 83 16.80 7.10 -3.06
C SER A 83 16.91 8.52 -3.63
N ALA A 84 15.80 9.26 -3.68
CA ALA A 84 15.78 10.63 -4.15
C ALA A 84 16.55 11.58 -3.21
N GLY A 85 16.38 11.43 -1.90
CA GLY A 85 17.04 12.28 -0.90
C GLY A 85 18.55 12.10 -0.84
N ILE A 86 19.05 10.87 -1.00
CA ILE A 86 20.49 10.58 -0.99
C ILE A 86 21.18 11.10 -2.25
N ARG A 87 20.53 10.97 -3.40
CA ARG A 87 21.11 11.41 -4.68
C ARG A 87 21.28 12.92 -4.76
N GLY A 88 20.49 13.67 -4.01
CA GLY A 88 20.44 15.12 -4.09
C GLY A 88 19.93 15.60 -5.46
N GLY A 89 20.05 16.88 -5.69
CA GLY A 89 19.58 17.51 -6.92
C GLY A 89 18.34 18.35 -6.72
N PRO A 90 17.71 18.85 -7.80
CA PRO A 90 16.53 19.67 -7.70
C PRO A 90 15.37 18.85 -7.10
N GLU A 91 14.55 19.52 -6.32
CA GLU A 91 13.37 18.91 -5.71
C GLU A 91 12.40 18.44 -6.80
N ARG A 92 11.99 17.17 -6.72
CA ARG A 92 11.09 16.54 -7.67
C ARG A 92 9.72 16.37 -7.03
N PRO A 93 8.63 16.62 -7.78
CA PRO A 93 7.28 16.38 -7.27
C PRO A 93 7.01 14.89 -7.06
N ALA A 94 6.06 14.57 -6.19
CA ALA A 94 5.67 13.21 -5.86
C ALA A 94 5.32 12.37 -7.11
N ALA A 95 4.68 12.99 -8.11
CA ALA A 95 4.35 12.31 -9.37
C ALA A 95 5.57 11.74 -10.09
N ASP A 96 6.72 12.41 -10.01
CA ASP A 96 7.96 11.97 -10.65
C ASP A 96 8.66 10.85 -9.87
N LEU A 97 8.39 10.75 -8.57
CA LEU A 97 8.96 9.72 -7.68
C LEU A 97 8.11 8.46 -7.65
N ALA A 98 6.85 8.55 -8.03
CA ALA A 98 5.89 7.45 -7.94
C ALA A 98 6.17 6.35 -8.98
N HIS A 99 6.00 5.11 -8.55
CA HIS A 99 5.88 3.97 -9.45
C HIS A 99 4.52 3.99 -10.14
N GLN A 100 4.54 3.95 -11.46
CA GLN A 100 3.33 3.92 -12.26
C GLN A 100 3.46 2.93 -13.46
N PRO A 101 2.36 2.29 -13.86
CA PRO A 101 1.10 2.29 -13.13
C PRO A 101 1.24 1.57 -11.78
N PRO A 102 0.42 1.89 -10.77
CA PRO A 102 0.42 1.14 -9.53
C PRO A 102 -0.02 -0.29 -9.78
N LEU A 103 0.55 -1.25 -9.05
CA LEU A 103 0.02 -2.61 -9.05
C LEU A 103 -1.34 -2.59 -8.34
N ILE A 104 -2.38 -3.07 -9.02
CA ILE A 104 -3.76 -3.09 -8.51
C ILE A 104 -4.17 -4.53 -8.28
N VAL A 105 -4.77 -4.79 -7.12
CA VAL A 105 -5.34 -6.08 -6.76
C VAL A 105 -6.75 -5.89 -6.18
N GLU A 106 -7.56 -6.93 -6.26
CA GLU A 106 -8.92 -6.95 -5.71
C GLU A 106 -8.92 -7.48 -4.27
N PRO A 107 -9.89 -7.06 -3.42
CA PRO A 107 -9.98 -7.53 -2.04
C PRO A 107 -10.17 -9.05 -1.92
N THR A 108 -10.87 -9.65 -2.88
CA THR A 108 -11.19 -11.08 -2.89
C THR A 108 -10.11 -11.96 -3.49
N LEU A 109 -9.06 -11.36 -4.07
CA LEU A 109 -7.95 -12.12 -4.63
C LEU A 109 -7.28 -12.95 -3.52
N PRO A 110 -6.99 -14.25 -3.76
CA PRO A 110 -6.21 -15.04 -2.84
C PRO A 110 -4.85 -14.36 -2.54
N LEU A 111 -4.49 -14.26 -1.28
CA LEU A 111 -3.28 -13.56 -0.86
C LEU A 111 -2.03 -14.13 -1.53
N ARG A 112 -1.99 -15.43 -1.75
CA ARG A 112 -0.91 -16.11 -2.48
C ARG A 112 -0.73 -15.53 -3.88
N GLU A 113 -1.82 -15.36 -4.62
CA GLU A 113 -1.77 -14.79 -5.98
C GLU A 113 -1.33 -13.34 -5.97
N ALA A 114 -1.80 -12.55 -5.00
CA ALA A 114 -1.34 -11.19 -4.82
C ALA A 114 0.16 -11.13 -4.53
N GLY A 115 0.66 -12.02 -3.69
CA GLY A 115 2.09 -12.16 -3.41
C GLY A 115 2.91 -12.50 -4.66
N GLU A 116 2.43 -13.43 -5.47
CA GLU A 116 3.07 -13.79 -6.74
C GLU A 116 3.15 -12.61 -7.71
N LEU A 117 2.06 -11.81 -7.80
CA LEU A 117 2.05 -10.58 -8.60
C LEU A 117 3.05 -9.54 -8.09
N MET A 118 3.10 -9.35 -6.79
CA MET A 118 4.05 -8.40 -6.17
C MET A 118 5.49 -8.81 -6.42
N VAL A 119 5.82 -10.09 -6.31
CA VAL A 119 7.15 -10.61 -6.61
C VAL A 119 7.48 -10.44 -8.09
N ALA A 120 6.57 -10.79 -8.99
CA ALA A 120 6.76 -10.70 -10.43
C ALA A 120 6.99 -9.26 -10.90
N HIS A 121 6.35 -8.27 -10.26
CA HIS A 121 6.48 -6.86 -10.59
C HIS A 121 7.55 -6.13 -9.76
N GLY A 122 8.19 -6.81 -8.81
CA GLY A 122 9.11 -6.16 -7.88
C GLY A 122 8.44 -5.04 -7.07
N ALA A 123 7.13 -5.18 -6.80
CA ALA A 123 6.32 -4.17 -6.14
C ALA A 123 6.16 -4.48 -4.65
N PRO A 124 6.70 -3.65 -3.74
CA PRO A 124 6.55 -3.85 -2.30
C PRO A 124 5.16 -3.46 -1.77
N HIS A 125 4.36 -2.77 -2.59
CA HIS A 125 3.01 -2.33 -2.27
C HIS A 125 2.08 -2.55 -3.46
N ALA A 126 0.82 -2.89 -3.15
CA ALA A 126 -0.24 -2.97 -4.14
C ALA A 126 -1.46 -2.17 -3.65
N LEU A 127 -2.08 -1.47 -4.57
CA LEU A 127 -3.32 -0.75 -4.32
C LEU A 127 -4.48 -1.75 -4.38
N VAL A 128 -5.32 -1.76 -3.35
CA VAL A 128 -6.51 -2.60 -3.31
C VAL A 128 -7.71 -1.80 -3.77
N VAL A 129 -8.34 -2.25 -4.86
CA VAL A 129 -9.46 -1.57 -5.49
C VAL A 129 -10.68 -2.49 -5.53
N GLU A 130 -11.81 -1.97 -5.09
CA GLU A 130 -13.09 -2.68 -5.19
C GLU A 130 -13.59 -2.62 -6.65
N PRO A 131 -13.72 -3.76 -7.34
CA PRO A 131 -14.05 -3.76 -8.77
C PRO A 131 -15.46 -3.23 -9.07
N ALA A 132 -16.40 -3.42 -8.16
CA ALA A 132 -17.79 -2.98 -8.37
C ALA A 132 -17.93 -1.46 -8.42
N THR A 133 -17.11 -0.73 -7.66
CA THR A 133 -17.15 0.74 -7.54
C THR A 133 -15.95 1.42 -8.15
N ASN A 134 -14.92 0.65 -8.53
CA ASN A 134 -13.61 1.14 -8.96
C ASN A 134 -12.96 2.09 -7.93
N ARG A 135 -13.27 1.91 -6.64
CA ARG A 135 -12.74 2.72 -5.56
C ARG A 135 -11.59 2.03 -4.85
N PRO A 136 -10.51 2.75 -4.58
CA PRO A 136 -9.45 2.25 -3.71
C PRO A 136 -9.98 2.06 -2.29
N VAL A 137 -9.75 0.89 -1.71
CA VAL A 137 -10.25 0.54 -0.38
C VAL A 137 -9.15 0.25 0.62
N GLY A 138 -7.92 0.07 0.16
CA GLY A 138 -6.79 -0.22 1.03
C GLY A 138 -5.47 -0.35 0.29
N MET A 139 -4.44 -0.65 1.08
CA MET A 139 -3.09 -0.91 0.60
C MET A 139 -2.59 -2.23 1.14
N LEU A 140 -1.99 -3.04 0.28
CA LEU A 140 -1.33 -4.28 0.65
C LEU A 140 0.19 -4.09 0.55
N SER A 141 0.90 -4.41 1.60
CA SER A 141 2.37 -4.40 1.62
C SER A 141 2.95 -5.80 1.75
N THR A 142 4.22 -5.93 1.40
CA THR A 142 4.97 -7.16 1.66
C THR A 142 4.96 -7.53 3.14
N LEU A 143 5.02 -6.55 4.04
CA LEU A 143 4.97 -6.79 5.47
C LEU A 143 3.63 -7.39 5.92
N ASP A 144 2.52 -7.00 5.29
CA ASP A 144 1.21 -7.57 5.58
C ASP A 144 1.16 -9.06 5.27
N ILE A 145 1.74 -9.46 4.13
CA ILE A 145 1.85 -10.87 3.74
C ILE A 145 2.76 -11.63 4.71
N VAL A 146 3.89 -11.05 5.07
CA VAL A 146 4.82 -11.64 6.07
C VAL A 146 4.10 -11.85 7.40
N GLY A 147 3.23 -10.92 7.80
CA GLY A 147 2.41 -11.07 9.01
C GLY A 147 1.51 -12.29 8.97
N ILE A 148 0.83 -12.53 7.85
CA ILE A 148 0.01 -13.73 7.67
C ILE A 148 0.87 -15.00 7.68
N LEU A 149 2.04 -14.99 7.04
CA LEU A 149 2.98 -16.12 7.08
C LEU A 149 3.47 -16.44 8.50
N ALA A 150 3.66 -15.41 9.31
CA ALA A 150 4.16 -15.55 10.68
C ALA A 150 3.08 -16.01 11.67
N TRP A 151 1.86 -15.54 11.53
CA TRP A 151 0.81 -15.64 12.55
C TRP A 151 -0.48 -16.29 12.06
N GLY A 152 -0.60 -16.59 10.76
CA GLY A 152 -1.74 -17.30 10.20
C GLY A 152 -1.81 -18.73 10.74
N GLU A 153 -3.01 -19.16 11.15
CA GLU A 153 -3.25 -20.52 11.62
C GLU A 153 -3.53 -21.47 10.45
N ALA A 154 -3.01 -22.67 10.54
CA ALA A 154 -3.22 -23.72 9.52
C ALA A 154 -4.62 -24.34 9.62
#